data_5d51e2e9b36fe3247bf3a3731ce76e6a
#
_entry.id   5d51e2e9b36fe3247bf3a3731ce76e6a
#
_cell.length_a   1.000
_cell.length_b   1.000
_cell.length_c   1.000
_cell.angle_alpha   90.00
_cell.angle_beta   90.00
_cell.angle_gamma   90.00
#
_symmetry.space_group_name_H-M   'P 1'
#
loop_
_entity.id
_entity.type
_entity.pdbx_description
1 polymer ?
#
loop_
_entity_poly.entity_id
_entity_poly.type
_entity_poly.pdbx_seq_one_letter_code
_entity_poly.pdbx_strand_id
1 'polypeptide(L)'
;MITNKETEKRAPVPQYPQGTRSELYRVTGDLSAKSFQIYADKIGCKHQYSTKQVFTEGKVGSTVLLYECLRIIYDPLYEQFDKIAFIDTDIICNTEENIFDETGDYEITGVLESEIRTGKDGGYNTWDYSKKTRDALVTKYKRNGIPCVPTEPPYRPSCITTFNTGVMVWTKEARMKAREKFDDWYEYMSDGDKHGDPFWINNDQPWLSGQIMKHGLTWQSIEQKWNDTPTHWPDDRGFDMNFLHYTGGGNKVVMLEDYKKGKFKYLKA
;
A
#
# COMPACT_ATOMS: atom_id res chain seq x y z
N MET A 1 15.29 3.62 0.41
CA MET A 1 14.53 3.34 1.67
C MET A 1 15.37 3.80 2.83
N ILE A 2 14.94 4.82 3.56
CA ILE A 2 15.63 5.32 4.75
C ILE A 2 14.88 4.73 5.94
N THR A 3 15.53 3.87 6.71
CA THR A 3 14.95 3.34 7.94
C THR A 3 15.06 4.40 9.03
N ASN A 4 13.92 4.84 9.56
CA ASN A 4 13.90 5.73 10.70
C ASN A 4 14.34 4.96 11.97
N LYS A 5 15.22 5.54 12.80
CA LYS A 5 15.70 4.91 14.05
C LYS A 5 14.58 4.49 15.01
N GLU A 6 13.40 5.10 14.94
CA GLU A 6 12.24 4.73 15.76
C GLU A 6 11.56 3.43 15.33
N THR A 7 11.69 3.01 14.08
CA THR A 7 11.19 1.70 13.63
C THR A 7 12.05 0.54 14.13
N GLU A 8 13.28 0.80 14.57
CA GLU A 8 14.16 -0.23 15.13
C GLU A 8 13.72 -0.69 16.54
N LYS A 9 12.89 0.09 17.25
CA LYS A 9 12.41 -0.25 18.59
C LYS A 9 11.14 -1.13 18.61
N ARG A 10 10.53 -1.40 17.46
CA ARG A 10 9.30 -2.20 17.38
C ARG A 10 9.63 -3.64 17.02
N ALA A 11 9.27 -4.58 17.90
CA ALA A 11 9.35 -6.03 17.85
C ALA A 11 10.65 -6.60 17.23
N PRO A 12 11.29 -7.58 17.81
CA PRO A 12 12.46 -8.20 17.20
C PRO A 12 12.05 -8.78 15.85
N VAL A 13 12.51 -8.14 14.77
CA VAL A 13 12.50 -8.78 13.47
C VAL A 13 13.33 -10.04 13.62
N PRO A 14 12.84 -11.24 13.21
CA PRO A 14 13.66 -12.44 13.19
C PRO A 14 15.00 -12.06 12.57
N GLN A 15 16.10 -12.32 13.30
CA GLN A 15 17.42 -11.94 12.82
C GLN A 15 17.66 -12.61 11.47
N TYR A 16 17.77 -11.83 10.44
CA TYR A 16 18.32 -12.32 9.18
C TYR A 16 19.78 -12.65 9.44
N PRO A 17 20.25 -13.88 9.21
CA PRO A 17 21.54 -14.38 9.71
C PRO A 17 22.75 -13.59 9.26
N GLN A 18 22.64 -12.65 8.32
CA GLN A 18 23.76 -11.98 7.67
C GLN A 18 23.56 -10.48 7.36
N GLY A 19 22.57 -9.78 7.97
CA GLY A 19 22.37 -8.39 7.58
C GLY A 19 21.56 -7.55 8.56
N THR A 20 21.61 -6.24 8.37
CA THR A 20 20.81 -5.27 9.10
C THR A 20 19.37 -5.23 8.54
N ARG A 21 18.44 -4.66 9.31
CA ARG A 21 17.06 -4.40 8.86
C ARG A 21 17.04 -3.57 7.56
N SER A 22 17.91 -2.58 7.44
CA SER A 22 18.05 -1.75 6.22
C SER A 22 18.44 -2.57 5.00
N GLU A 23 19.33 -3.54 5.17
CA GLU A 23 19.74 -4.44 4.09
C GLU A 23 18.61 -5.38 3.67
N LEU A 24 17.84 -5.91 4.62
CA LEU A 24 16.64 -6.70 4.34
C LEU A 24 15.66 -5.91 3.45
N TYR A 25 15.35 -4.67 3.82
CA TYR A 25 14.45 -3.82 3.05
C TYR A 25 15.00 -3.48 1.67
N ARG A 26 16.31 -3.24 1.56
CA ARG A 26 16.97 -2.99 0.28
C ARG A 26 16.87 -4.22 -0.64
N VAL A 27 17.21 -5.40 -0.14
CA VAL A 27 17.20 -6.63 -0.96
C VAL A 27 15.79 -7.00 -1.40
N THR A 28 14.80 -6.89 -0.51
CA THR A 28 13.39 -7.14 -0.90
C THR A 28 12.88 -6.11 -1.89
N GLY A 29 13.24 -4.83 -1.74
CA GLY A 29 12.92 -3.79 -2.70
C GLY A 29 13.55 -4.02 -4.08
N ASP A 30 14.80 -4.47 -4.13
CA ASP A 30 15.48 -4.81 -5.38
C ASP A 30 14.81 -6.01 -6.07
N LEU A 31 14.36 -7.02 -5.33
CA LEU A 31 13.59 -8.15 -5.87
C LEU A 31 12.23 -7.70 -6.42
N SER A 32 11.53 -6.87 -5.67
CA SER A 32 10.27 -6.25 -6.12
C SER A 32 10.50 -5.49 -7.43
N ALA A 33 11.46 -4.57 -7.45
CA ALA A 33 11.78 -3.77 -8.63
C ALA A 33 12.11 -4.63 -9.85
N LYS A 34 12.89 -5.71 -9.66
CA LYS A 34 13.20 -6.66 -10.73
C LYS A 34 11.96 -7.35 -11.28
N SER A 35 11.04 -7.79 -10.40
CA SER A 35 9.80 -8.42 -10.82
C SER A 35 8.91 -7.48 -11.62
N PHE A 36 8.80 -6.23 -11.18
CA PHE A 36 8.01 -5.22 -11.88
C PHE A 36 8.68 -4.69 -13.15
N GLN A 37 10.00 -4.70 -13.27
CA GLN A 37 10.65 -4.43 -14.55
C GLN A 37 10.28 -5.48 -15.59
N ILE A 38 10.35 -6.78 -15.23
CA ILE A 38 9.95 -7.88 -16.12
C ILE A 38 8.47 -7.73 -16.51
N TYR A 39 7.62 -7.41 -15.55
CA TYR A 39 6.19 -7.19 -15.79
C TYR A 39 5.94 -6.01 -16.72
N ALA A 40 6.57 -4.86 -16.46
CA ALA A 40 6.42 -3.66 -17.28
C ALA A 40 6.85 -3.90 -18.73
N ASP A 41 7.95 -4.62 -18.95
CA ASP A 41 8.43 -5.00 -20.28
C ASP A 41 7.38 -5.86 -21.02
N LYS A 42 6.70 -6.77 -20.31
CA LYS A 42 5.69 -7.66 -20.89
C LYS A 42 4.40 -6.93 -21.27
N ILE A 43 3.92 -6.03 -20.42
CA ILE A 43 2.68 -5.27 -20.70
C ILE A 43 2.93 -3.97 -21.48
N GLY A 44 4.18 -3.68 -21.85
CA GLY A 44 4.54 -2.52 -22.66
C GLY A 44 4.43 -1.18 -21.94
N CYS A 45 4.66 -1.14 -20.62
CA CYS A 45 4.63 0.10 -19.84
C CYS A 45 6.00 0.48 -19.30
N LYS A 46 6.13 1.73 -18.84
CA LYS A 46 7.36 2.22 -18.22
C LYS A 46 7.40 1.84 -16.75
N HIS A 47 8.52 1.30 -16.29
CA HIS A 47 8.82 1.05 -14.88
C HIS A 47 9.74 2.12 -14.31
N GLN A 48 9.47 2.54 -13.07
CA GLN A 48 10.33 3.42 -12.31
C GLN A 48 10.43 2.92 -10.86
N TYR A 49 11.65 2.69 -10.41
CA TYR A 49 11.97 2.33 -9.03
C TYR A 49 12.73 3.46 -8.36
N SER A 50 12.34 3.84 -7.16
CA SER A 50 13.00 4.88 -6.39
C SER A 50 13.35 4.37 -4.99
N THR A 51 14.61 4.55 -4.61
CA THR A 51 15.12 4.26 -3.27
C THR A 51 15.38 5.53 -2.46
N LYS A 52 15.06 6.69 -3.03
CA LYS A 52 15.30 7.99 -2.41
C LYS A 52 14.00 8.57 -1.87
N GLN A 53 14.08 9.13 -0.68
CA GLN A 53 13.08 10.06 -0.17
C GLN A 53 13.18 11.35 -0.99
N VAL A 54 12.11 11.73 -1.66
CA VAL A 54 12.07 12.93 -2.52
C VAL A 54 10.91 13.83 -2.12
N PHE A 55 9.69 13.28 -2.08
CA PHE A 55 8.48 14.06 -1.77
C PHE A 55 8.44 14.49 -0.30
N THR A 56 8.87 13.61 0.58
CA THR A 56 8.85 13.84 2.03
C THR A 56 10.20 14.32 2.58
N GLU A 57 11.14 14.69 1.72
CA GLU A 57 12.48 15.15 2.12
C GLU A 57 12.39 16.36 3.07
N GLY A 58 13.15 16.34 4.16
CA GLY A 58 13.16 17.38 5.18
C GLY A 58 11.94 17.41 6.12
N LYS A 59 10.95 16.55 5.93
CA LYS A 59 9.82 16.40 6.85
C LYS A 59 10.15 15.42 7.98
N VAL A 60 9.58 15.68 9.16
CA VAL A 60 9.79 14.87 10.36
C VAL A 60 8.44 14.40 10.89
N GLY A 61 8.35 13.12 11.31
CA GLY A 61 7.14 12.54 11.88
C GLY A 61 7.18 11.02 11.94
N SER A 62 6.28 10.43 12.69
CA SER A 62 6.28 8.99 12.99
C SER A 62 6.06 8.10 11.76
N THR A 63 5.33 8.61 10.76
CA THR A 63 4.91 7.86 9.56
C THR A 63 5.28 8.56 8.26
N VAL A 64 6.11 9.59 8.32
CA VAL A 64 6.41 10.49 7.19
C VAL A 64 6.80 9.74 5.91
N LEU A 65 7.60 8.68 6.01
CA LEU A 65 8.07 7.92 4.84
C LEU A 65 6.96 7.18 4.10
N LEU A 66 5.85 6.87 4.75
CA LEU A 66 4.73 6.21 4.09
C LEU A 66 4.02 7.13 3.10
N TYR A 67 4.12 8.44 3.32
CA TYR A 67 3.56 9.45 2.41
C TYR A 67 4.40 9.68 1.12
N GLU A 68 5.54 9.00 0.96
CA GLU A 68 6.32 9.06 -0.29
C GLU A 68 5.51 8.57 -1.51
N CYS A 69 4.51 7.73 -1.31
CA CYS A 69 3.55 7.30 -2.34
C CYS A 69 2.83 8.49 -3.02
N LEU A 70 2.63 9.60 -2.31
CA LEU A 70 1.97 10.78 -2.82
C LEU A 70 2.79 11.52 -3.89
N ARG A 71 4.05 11.17 -4.05
CA ARG A 71 4.90 11.73 -5.10
C ARG A 71 4.25 11.63 -6.48
N ILE A 72 3.54 10.55 -6.78
CA ILE A 72 2.84 10.39 -8.07
C ILE A 72 1.77 11.47 -8.32
N ILE A 73 1.25 12.08 -7.26
CA ILE A 73 0.24 13.15 -7.32
C ILE A 73 0.91 14.52 -7.49
N TYR A 74 1.99 14.77 -6.72
CA TYR A 74 2.53 16.12 -6.56
C TYR A 74 3.77 16.44 -7.41
N ASP A 75 4.54 15.42 -7.85
CA ASP A 75 5.74 15.63 -8.66
C ASP A 75 5.36 15.80 -10.14
N PRO A 76 5.70 16.94 -10.78
CA PRO A 76 5.40 17.19 -12.20
C PRO A 76 5.97 16.16 -13.16
N LEU A 77 6.99 15.42 -12.76
CA LEU A 77 7.56 14.33 -13.56
C LEU A 77 6.50 13.32 -14.02
N TYR A 78 5.45 13.14 -13.22
CA TYR A 78 4.41 12.15 -13.48
C TYR A 78 3.24 12.66 -14.32
N GLU A 79 3.18 13.95 -14.66
CA GLU A 79 2.11 14.54 -15.46
C GLU A 79 2.04 13.99 -16.90
N GLN A 80 3.16 13.51 -17.43
CA GLN A 80 3.26 12.96 -18.77
C GLN A 80 2.55 11.61 -18.95
N PHE A 81 2.15 10.93 -17.86
CA PHE A 81 1.54 9.59 -17.91
C PHE A 81 0.02 9.69 -17.74
N ASP A 82 -0.74 9.00 -18.60
CA ASP A 82 -2.20 8.95 -18.51
C ASP A 82 -2.67 8.13 -17.30
N LYS A 83 -2.00 7.01 -17.03
CA LYS A 83 -2.25 6.16 -15.87
C LYS A 83 -0.96 5.81 -15.17
N ILE A 84 -1.00 5.71 -13.84
CA ILE A 84 0.14 5.26 -13.02
C ILE A 84 -0.36 4.21 -12.03
N ALA A 85 0.31 3.07 -11.99
CA ALA A 85 0.19 2.12 -10.90
C ALA A 85 1.29 2.42 -9.87
N PHE A 86 0.90 2.83 -8.67
CA PHE A 86 1.79 2.86 -7.51
C PHE A 86 1.83 1.48 -6.88
N ILE A 87 3.03 1.00 -6.61
CA ILE A 87 3.25 -0.33 -6.04
C ILE A 87 4.26 -0.23 -4.91
N ASP A 88 3.96 -0.82 -3.76
CA ASP A 88 4.88 -0.92 -2.64
C ASP A 88 6.08 -1.81 -2.96
N THR A 89 7.21 -1.51 -2.33
CA THR A 89 8.49 -2.19 -2.59
C THR A 89 8.63 -3.56 -1.91
N ASP A 90 7.59 -4.07 -1.31
CA ASP A 90 7.50 -5.43 -0.74
C ASP A 90 6.45 -6.31 -1.45
N ILE A 91 6.19 -5.97 -2.70
CA ILE A 91 5.29 -6.72 -3.58
C ILE A 91 6.10 -7.40 -4.68
N ILE A 92 5.75 -8.64 -5.00
CA ILE A 92 6.27 -9.38 -6.15
C ILE A 92 5.19 -9.54 -7.20
N CYS A 93 5.49 -9.18 -8.44
CA CYS A 93 4.62 -9.47 -9.56
C CYS A 93 4.74 -10.95 -9.97
N ASN A 94 3.60 -11.62 -10.08
CA ASN A 94 3.51 -13.04 -10.42
C ASN A 94 2.55 -13.32 -11.59
N THR A 95 2.25 -12.32 -12.40
CA THR A 95 1.29 -12.37 -13.52
C THR A 95 1.83 -11.70 -14.79
N GLU A 96 1.14 -11.94 -15.90
CA GLU A 96 1.26 -11.19 -17.16
C GLU A 96 -0.03 -10.42 -17.49
N GLU A 97 -1.08 -10.54 -16.66
CA GLU A 97 -2.30 -9.77 -16.81
C GLU A 97 -1.99 -8.28 -16.59
N ASN A 98 -2.62 -7.42 -17.38
CA ASN A 98 -2.35 -5.99 -17.32
C ASN A 98 -3.27 -5.29 -16.30
N ILE A 99 -2.73 -4.82 -15.17
CA ILE A 99 -3.51 -4.13 -14.14
C ILE A 99 -4.23 -2.89 -14.65
N PHE A 100 -3.74 -2.25 -15.71
CA PHE A 100 -4.40 -1.07 -16.28
C PHE A 100 -5.71 -1.40 -16.98
N ASP A 101 -5.95 -2.66 -17.34
CA ASP A 101 -7.22 -3.10 -17.93
C ASP A 101 -8.33 -3.19 -16.88
N GLU A 102 -7.96 -3.30 -15.59
CA GLU A 102 -8.90 -3.33 -14.47
C GLU A 102 -9.49 -1.95 -14.12
N THR A 103 -8.95 -0.87 -14.66
CA THR A 103 -9.33 0.49 -14.22
C THR A 103 -10.70 0.94 -14.71
N GLY A 104 -11.21 0.39 -15.83
CA GLY A 104 -12.47 0.85 -16.43
C GLY A 104 -12.51 2.37 -16.60
N ASP A 105 -13.66 2.97 -16.29
CA ASP A 105 -13.90 4.42 -16.34
C ASP A 105 -13.67 5.13 -14.99
N TYR A 106 -13.10 4.44 -14.00
CA TYR A 106 -12.87 5.00 -12.68
C TYR A 106 -11.56 5.77 -12.61
N GLU A 107 -11.56 6.83 -11.80
CA GLU A 107 -10.40 7.69 -11.58
C GLU A 107 -9.31 6.99 -10.76
N ILE A 108 -9.74 6.12 -9.83
CA ILE A 108 -8.85 5.39 -8.92
C ILE A 108 -9.30 3.93 -8.84
N THR A 109 -8.32 3.05 -8.81
CA THR A 109 -8.55 1.61 -8.69
C THR A 109 -7.57 1.02 -7.68
N GLY A 110 -8.06 0.17 -6.79
CA GLY A 110 -7.23 -0.48 -5.76
C GLY A 110 -7.99 -1.57 -5.04
N VAL A 111 -7.36 -2.26 -4.10
CA VAL A 111 -8.00 -3.27 -3.27
C VAL A 111 -8.42 -2.66 -1.94
N LEU A 112 -9.68 -2.85 -1.54
CA LEU A 112 -10.14 -2.42 -0.23
C LEU A 112 -9.64 -3.37 0.87
N GLU A 113 -9.19 -2.81 1.99
CA GLU A 113 -8.81 -3.61 3.17
C GLU A 113 -9.93 -4.52 3.65
N SER A 114 -11.18 -4.08 3.54
CA SER A 114 -12.36 -4.87 3.91
C SER A 114 -12.59 -6.11 3.05
N GLU A 115 -12.00 -6.17 1.86
CA GLU A 115 -12.15 -7.27 0.91
C GLU A 115 -11.03 -8.30 1.01
N ILE A 116 -9.93 -7.96 1.65
CA ILE A 116 -8.81 -8.88 1.84
C ILE A 116 -9.23 -10.02 2.77
N ARG A 117 -9.24 -11.23 2.24
CA ARG A 117 -9.57 -12.46 2.97
C ARG A 117 -8.31 -13.16 3.41
N THR A 118 -8.40 -13.83 4.55
CA THR A 118 -7.35 -14.70 5.05
C THR A 118 -7.76 -16.16 4.87
N GLY A 119 -6.86 -16.99 4.38
CA GLY A 119 -7.16 -18.40 4.08
C GLY A 119 -7.41 -19.29 5.30
N LYS A 120 -7.05 -18.83 6.50
CA LYS A 120 -7.16 -19.65 7.72
C LYS A 120 -8.60 -19.93 8.13
N ASP A 121 -9.49 -18.98 7.94
CA ASP A 121 -10.89 -19.09 8.38
C ASP A 121 -11.90 -18.72 7.29
N GLY A 122 -11.43 -18.42 6.06
CA GLY A 122 -12.27 -17.83 5.01
C GLY A 122 -12.84 -16.46 5.41
N GLY A 123 -12.34 -15.91 6.51
CA GLY A 123 -12.76 -14.61 7.05
C GLY A 123 -11.98 -13.46 6.41
N TYR A 124 -12.57 -12.28 6.49
CA TYR A 124 -11.90 -11.05 6.08
C TYR A 124 -10.74 -10.69 7.04
N ASN A 125 -9.76 -9.96 6.54
CA ASN A 125 -8.75 -9.35 7.38
C ASN A 125 -9.43 -8.55 8.50
N THR A 126 -9.23 -8.96 9.76
CA THR A 126 -9.89 -8.35 10.91
C THR A 126 -9.04 -7.27 11.56
N TRP A 127 -7.82 -7.07 11.05
CA TRP A 127 -6.84 -6.21 11.68
C TRP A 127 -7.31 -4.76 11.79
N ASP A 128 -7.85 -4.21 10.69
CA ASP A 128 -8.28 -2.81 10.65
C ASP A 128 -9.69 -2.58 11.22
N TYR A 129 -10.40 -3.64 11.59
CA TYR A 129 -11.83 -3.58 11.89
C TYR A 129 -12.18 -3.88 13.34
N SER A 130 -11.19 -3.92 14.23
CA SER A 130 -11.52 -3.91 15.65
C SER A 130 -12.33 -2.66 16.00
N LYS A 131 -13.28 -2.77 16.93
CA LYS A 131 -14.06 -1.61 17.37
C LYS A 131 -13.15 -0.45 17.80
N LYS A 132 -12.06 -0.77 18.48
CA LYS A 132 -11.07 0.21 18.97
C LYS A 132 -10.40 0.96 17.81
N THR A 133 -9.96 0.26 16.77
CA THR A 133 -9.32 0.87 15.59
C THR A 133 -10.29 1.77 14.86
N ARG A 134 -11.51 1.29 14.62
CA ARG A 134 -12.56 2.07 13.98
C ARG A 134 -12.91 3.34 14.75
N ASP A 135 -13.14 3.24 16.06
CA ASP A 135 -13.50 4.39 16.90
C ASP A 135 -12.36 5.43 16.93
N ALA A 136 -11.11 4.99 16.94
CA ALA A 136 -9.95 5.86 16.83
C ALA A 136 -9.88 6.57 15.47
N LEU A 137 -10.09 5.83 14.37
CA LEU A 137 -10.10 6.41 13.01
C LEU A 137 -11.26 7.40 12.82
N VAL A 138 -12.47 7.07 13.29
CA VAL A 138 -13.62 7.99 13.29
C VAL A 138 -13.29 9.28 14.04
N THR A 139 -12.64 9.17 15.20
CA THR A 139 -12.25 10.34 16.00
C THR A 139 -11.26 11.20 15.24
N LYS A 140 -10.23 10.60 14.62
CA LYS A 140 -9.25 11.32 13.82
C LYS A 140 -9.86 11.98 12.59
N TYR A 141 -10.72 11.28 11.87
CA TYR A 141 -11.41 11.82 10.70
C TYR A 141 -12.26 13.05 11.07
N LYS A 142 -13.00 12.98 12.18
CA LYS A 142 -13.77 14.13 12.67
C LYS A 142 -12.88 15.35 12.97
N ARG A 143 -11.73 15.16 13.62
CA ARG A 143 -10.78 16.25 13.90
C ARG A 143 -10.29 16.91 12.61
N ASN A 144 -10.09 16.12 11.56
CA ASN A 144 -9.51 16.57 10.29
C ASN A 144 -10.58 16.87 9.21
N GLY A 145 -11.88 16.94 9.58
CA GLY A 145 -12.96 17.25 8.64
C GLY A 145 -13.10 16.24 7.49
N ILE A 146 -12.71 14.99 7.73
CA ILE A 146 -12.81 13.89 6.76
C ILE A 146 -14.12 13.13 7.01
N PRO A 147 -14.95 12.86 5.98
CA PRO A 147 -16.19 12.09 6.15
C PRO A 147 -15.88 10.62 6.45
N CYS A 148 -16.65 10.04 7.35
CA CYS A 148 -16.63 8.60 7.58
C CYS A 148 -17.62 7.93 6.65
N VAL A 149 -17.12 7.25 5.63
CA VAL A 149 -17.93 6.50 4.66
C VAL A 149 -17.87 5.02 5.03
N PRO A 150 -18.99 4.41 5.45
CA PRO A 150 -19.05 2.97 5.73
C PRO A 150 -18.81 2.16 4.46
N THR A 151 -18.19 0.99 4.61
CA THR A 151 -18.07 0.03 3.52
C THR A 151 -19.46 -0.57 3.20
N GLU A 152 -19.82 -0.58 1.92
CA GLU A 152 -21.10 -1.14 1.45
C GLU A 152 -21.14 -2.68 1.57
N PRO A 153 -22.35 -3.27 1.76
CA PRO A 153 -22.51 -4.73 1.71
C PRO A 153 -22.03 -5.32 0.34
N PRO A 154 -21.53 -6.54 0.33
CA PRO A 154 -21.54 -7.58 1.35
C PRO A 154 -20.45 -7.44 2.43
N TYR A 155 -19.66 -6.40 2.34
CA TYR A 155 -18.60 -6.10 3.31
C TYR A 155 -19.23 -5.65 4.64
N ARG A 156 -18.41 -5.59 5.67
CA ARG A 156 -18.91 -5.25 7.00
C ARG A 156 -19.44 -3.80 7.02
N PRO A 157 -20.76 -3.58 7.20
CA PRO A 157 -21.34 -2.23 7.10
C PRO A 157 -20.85 -1.26 8.20
N SER A 158 -20.16 -1.79 9.21
CA SER A 158 -19.58 -1.00 10.30
C SER A 158 -18.13 -0.58 10.05
N CYS A 159 -17.52 -0.98 8.92
CA CYS A 159 -16.15 -0.62 8.57
C CYS A 159 -16.14 0.73 7.84
N ILE A 160 -15.06 1.46 8.00
CA ILE A 160 -14.77 2.65 7.19
C ILE A 160 -14.09 2.18 5.92
N THR A 161 -14.47 2.74 4.78
CA THR A 161 -13.84 2.44 3.50
C THR A 161 -12.38 2.89 3.54
N THR A 162 -11.45 1.94 3.39
CA THR A 162 -10.01 2.19 3.27
C THR A 162 -9.42 1.31 2.18
N PHE A 163 -8.60 1.91 1.31
CA PHE A 163 -7.79 1.16 0.38
C PHE A 163 -6.55 0.63 1.05
N ASN A 164 -6.08 -0.54 0.63
CA ASN A 164 -4.69 -0.90 0.84
C ASN A 164 -3.83 -0.14 -0.18
N THR A 165 -3.04 0.81 0.29
CA THR A 165 -2.25 1.70 -0.57
C THR A 165 -1.06 1.03 -1.25
N GLY A 166 -0.76 -0.23 -0.90
CA GLY A 166 0.33 -0.99 -1.53
C GLY A 166 0.16 -1.20 -3.03
N VAL A 167 -1.09 -1.20 -3.54
CA VAL A 167 -1.38 -1.26 -4.97
C VAL A 167 -2.53 -0.32 -5.29
N MET A 168 -2.25 0.74 -6.03
CA MET A 168 -3.27 1.69 -6.49
C MET A 168 -2.97 2.16 -7.91
N VAL A 169 -3.98 2.15 -8.78
CA VAL A 169 -3.90 2.75 -10.11
C VAL A 169 -4.64 4.08 -10.12
N TRP A 170 -3.98 5.10 -10.66
CA TRP A 170 -4.47 6.47 -10.73
C TRP A 170 -4.49 6.96 -12.17
N THR A 171 -5.60 7.55 -12.60
CA THR A 171 -5.64 8.29 -13.88
C THR A 171 -4.93 9.64 -13.71
N LYS A 172 -4.61 10.28 -14.83
CA LYS A 172 -4.03 11.63 -14.84
C LYS A 172 -5.00 12.64 -14.23
N GLU A 173 -6.26 12.55 -14.59
CA GLU A 173 -7.33 13.42 -14.10
C GLU A 173 -7.47 13.31 -12.57
N ALA A 174 -7.44 12.10 -12.05
CA ALA A 174 -7.49 11.87 -10.60
C ALA A 174 -6.31 12.53 -9.87
N ARG A 175 -5.09 12.38 -10.40
CA ARG A 175 -3.90 12.99 -9.80
C ARG A 175 -3.95 14.52 -9.84
N MET A 176 -4.45 15.11 -10.93
CA MET A 176 -4.62 16.55 -11.04
C MET A 176 -5.67 17.08 -10.06
N LYS A 177 -6.82 16.41 -9.96
CA LYS A 177 -7.85 16.74 -8.97
C LYS A 177 -7.35 16.61 -7.54
N ALA A 178 -6.61 15.54 -7.24
CA ALA A 178 -6.03 15.30 -5.92
C ALA A 178 -5.03 16.40 -5.54
N ARG A 179 -4.16 16.82 -6.46
CA ARG A 179 -3.20 17.90 -6.25
C ARG A 179 -3.87 19.23 -5.92
N GLU A 180 -5.02 19.50 -6.55
CA GLU A 180 -5.76 20.73 -6.33
C GLU A 180 -6.58 20.73 -5.05
N LYS A 181 -7.14 19.56 -4.68
CA LYS A 181 -8.22 19.51 -3.69
C LYS A 181 -7.85 18.86 -2.37
N PHE A 182 -6.86 17.97 -2.34
CA PHE A 182 -6.54 17.23 -1.13
C PHE A 182 -5.96 18.15 -0.07
N ASP A 183 -6.37 17.91 1.18
CA ASP A 183 -5.83 18.59 2.34
C ASP A 183 -4.34 18.32 2.52
N ASP A 184 -3.67 19.09 3.36
CA ASP A 184 -2.26 18.85 3.66
C ASP A 184 -2.09 17.55 4.47
N TRP A 185 -1.40 16.58 3.87
CA TRP A 185 -1.09 15.30 4.52
C TRP A 185 -0.20 15.47 5.74
N TYR A 186 0.68 16.49 5.73
CA TYR A 186 1.62 16.72 6.82
C TYR A 186 0.90 17.28 8.05
N GLU A 187 -0.12 18.10 7.87
CA GLU A 187 -1.00 18.54 8.95
C GLU A 187 -1.76 17.36 9.57
N TYR A 188 -2.31 16.46 8.74
CA TYR A 188 -2.99 15.26 9.22
C TYR A 188 -2.06 14.33 10.03
N MET A 189 -0.84 14.10 9.52
CA MET A 189 0.15 13.28 10.22
C MET A 189 0.59 13.96 11.55
N SER A 190 0.89 15.26 11.50
CA SER A 190 1.33 16.03 12.68
C SER A 190 0.23 16.11 13.76
N ASP A 191 -1.04 16.23 13.35
CA ASP A 191 -2.19 16.12 14.27
C ASP A 191 -2.19 14.76 14.98
N GLY A 192 -1.97 13.69 14.25
CA GLY A 192 -1.89 12.36 14.85
C GLY A 192 -0.72 12.19 15.82
N ASP A 193 0.45 12.66 15.45
CA ASP A 193 1.64 12.62 16.34
C ASP A 193 1.39 13.40 17.63
N LYS A 194 0.76 14.58 17.53
CA LYS A 194 0.40 15.42 18.69
C LYS A 194 -0.59 14.73 19.63
N HIS A 195 -1.52 13.94 19.10
CA HIS A 195 -2.54 13.25 19.88
C HIS A 195 -2.16 11.82 20.27
N GLY A 196 -0.99 11.33 19.87
CA GLY A 196 -0.54 9.97 20.11
C GLY A 196 -1.38 8.93 19.38
N ASP A 197 -1.88 9.28 18.20
CA ASP A 197 -2.66 8.36 17.38
C ASP A 197 -1.81 7.13 16.99
N PRO A 198 -2.40 5.93 16.98
CA PRO A 198 -1.69 4.73 16.56
C PRO A 198 -1.17 4.84 15.12
N PHE A 199 -0.03 4.19 14.85
CA PHE A 199 0.60 4.13 13.54
C PHE A 199 -0.37 3.83 12.39
N TRP A 200 -1.28 2.85 12.56
CA TRP A 200 -2.21 2.40 11.53
C TRP A 200 -3.34 3.37 11.19
N ILE A 201 -3.56 4.42 11.98
CA ILE A 201 -4.50 5.50 11.66
C ILE A 201 -3.80 6.83 11.37
N ASN A 202 -2.47 6.88 11.55
CA ASN A 202 -1.63 8.06 11.29
C ASN A 202 -0.71 7.87 10.09
N ASN A 203 -1.12 7.08 9.10
CA ASN A 203 -0.34 6.82 7.89
C ASN A 203 -1.08 7.27 6.62
N ASP A 204 -0.48 7.03 5.49
CA ASP A 204 -0.97 7.38 4.15
C ASP A 204 -2.31 6.71 3.80
N GLN A 205 -2.50 5.45 4.17
CA GLN A 205 -3.66 4.64 3.77
C GLN A 205 -5.00 5.24 4.24
N PRO A 206 -5.24 5.51 5.55
CA PRO A 206 -6.49 6.16 5.97
C PRO A 206 -6.59 7.60 5.49
N TRP A 207 -5.48 8.36 5.44
CA TRP A 207 -5.52 9.73 4.94
C TRP A 207 -5.95 9.75 3.48
N LEU A 208 -5.29 8.98 2.62
CA LEU A 208 -5.55 8.94 1.18
C LEU A 208 -6.97 8.47 0.89
N SER A 209 -7.43 7.40 1.55
CA SER A 209 -8.81 6.92 1.44
C SER A 209 -9.83 7.99 1.86
N GLY A 210 -9.55 8.68 2.96
CA GLY A 210 -10.38 9.78 3.44
C GLY A 210 -10.45 10.94 2.44
N GLN A 211 -9.35 11.32 1.81
CA GLN A 211 -9.30 12.39 0.82
C GLN A 211 -10.06 12.01 -0.46
N ILE A 212 -9.91 10.77 -0.93
CA ILE A 212 -10.66 10.25 -2.09
C ILE A 212 -12.18 10.41 -1.85
N MET A 213 -12.66 9.98 -0.67
CA MET A 213 -14.08 10.07 -0.30
C MET A 213 -14.52 11.53 -0.11
N LYS A 214 -13.71 12.36 0.57
CA LYS A 214 -14.03 13.76 0.86
C LYS A 214 -14.23 14.59 -0.40
N HIS A 215 -13.42 14.34 -1.42
CA HIS A 215 -13.40 15.13 -2.65
C HIS A 215 -14.15 14.45 -3.80
N GLY A 216 -14.83 13.33 -3.55
CA GLY A 216 -15.72 12.69 -4.51
C GLY A 216 -15.02 12.20 -5.77
N LEU A 217 -13.77 11.70 -5.67
CA LEU A 217 -13.14 11.02 -6.77
C LEU A 217 -13.84 9.68 -7.00
N THR A 218 -14.06 9.33 -8.26
CA THR A 218 -14.66 8.05 -8.60
C THR A 218 -13.64 6.92 -8.42
N TRP A 219 -14.09 5.82 -7.82
CA TRP A 219 -13.19 4.71 -7.51
C TRP A 219 -13.89 3.36 -7.63
N GLN A 220 -13.09 2.32 -7.83
CA GLN A 220 -13.55 0.94 -7.71
C GLN A 220 -12.55 0.09 -6.94
N SER A 221 -13.07 -0.96 -6.32
CA SER A 221 -12.26 -2.04 -5.81
C SER A 221 -12.06 -3.10 -6.89
N ILE A 222 -10.85 -3.63 -6.96
CA ILE A 222 -10.50 -4.76 -7.81
C ILE A 222 -10.25 -6.01 -6.97
N GLU A 223 -10.22 -7.16 -7.63
CA GLU A 223 -10.04 -8.44 -6.96
C GLU A 223 -8.78 -8.48 -6.10
N GLN A 224 -8.88 -9.16 -4.96
CA GLN A 224 -7.78 -9.37 -4.01
C GLN A 224 -6.51 -9.92 -4.68
N LYS A 225 -6.63 -10.69 -5.78
CA LYS A 225 -5.46 -11.23 -6.52
C LYS A 225 -4.43 -10.17 -6.89
N TRP A 226 -4.82 -8.89 -6.96
CA TRP A 226 -3.93 -7.78 -7.29
C TRP A 226 -3.19 -7.18 -6.08
N ASN A 227 -3.50 -7.62 -4.86
CA ASN A 227 -2.83 -7.15 -3.65
C ASN A 227 -3.06 -8.14 -2.51
N ASP A 228 -2.53 -9.34 -2.64
CA ASP A 228 -2.74 -10.40 -1.66
C ASP A 228 -1.46 -10.76 -0.89
N THR A 229 -1.64 -11.20 0.33
CA THR A 229 -0.54 -11.59 1.20
C THR A 229 -0.40 -13.11 1.22
N PRO A 230 0.64 -13.70 0.61
CA PRO A 230 0.80 -15.16 0.55
C PRO A 230 0.79 -15.83 1.92
N THR A 231 1.32 -15.16 2.95
CA THR A 231 1.37 -15.69 4.33
C THR A 231 -0.01 -15.77 5.00
N HIS A 232 -1.06 -15.21 4.41
CA HIS A 232 -2.43 -15.38 4.87
C HIS A 232 -3.02 -16.73 4.49
N TRP A 233 -2.39 -17.46 3.58
CA TRP A 233 -2.88 -18.76 3.10
C TRP A 233 -2.14 -19.91 3.77
N PRO A 234 -2.83 -20.98 4.19
CA PRO A 234 -2.20 -22.11 4.88
C PRO A 234 -1.37 -23.01 3.95
N ASP A 235 -1.50 -22.82 2.65
CA ASP A 235 -0.84 -23.60 1.59
C ASP A 235 -0.33 -22.67 0.48
N ASP A 236 0.14 -23.24 -0.62
CA ASP A 236 0.73 -22.51 -1.74
C ASP A 236 -0.29 -21.76 -2.62
N ARG A 237 -1.58 -21.75 -2.30
CA ARG A 237 -2.61 -21.04 -3.08
C ARG A 237 -2.37 -19.52 -3.15
N GLY A 238 -1.73 -18.96 -2.13
CA GLY A 238 -1.33 -17.55 -2.18
C GLY A 238 -0.39 -17.20 -3.32
N PHE A 239 0.27 -18.20 -3.94
CA PHE A 239 1.16 -17.98 -5.09
C PHE A 239 0.44 -17.99 -6.44
N ASP A 240 -0.85 -18.28 -6.48
CA ASP A 240 -1.69 -18.16 -7.68
C ASP A 240 -2.17 -16.72 -7.90
N MET A 241 -1.87 -15.82 -6.94
CA MET A 241 -2.25 -14.41 -7.00
C MET A 241 -1.34 -13.61 -7.96
N ASN A 242 -1.87 -12.53 -8.49
CA ASN A 242 -1.17 -11.67 -9.44
C ASN A 242 -0.04 -10.88 -8.79
N PHE A 243 -0.33 -10.24 -7.65
CA PHE A 243 0.64 -9.45 -6.89
C PHE A 243 0.71 -10.00 -5.45
N LEU A 244 1.91 -10.42 -5.07
CA LEU A 244 2.22 -11.07 -3.80
C LEU A 244 2.77 -10.02 -2.83
N HIS A 245 1.97 -9.55 -1.89
CA HIS A 245 2.31 -8.49 -0.96
C HIS A 245 2.81 -9.03 0.38
N TYR A 246 4.06 -8.79 0.71
CA TYR A 246 4.72 -9.22 1.95
C TYR A 246 4.72 -8.11 2.99
N THR A 247 3.52 -7.72 3.45
CA THR A 247 3.34 -6.60 4.38
C THR A 247 4.08 -6.78 5.70
N GLY A 248 4.67 -5.71 6.21
CA GLY A 248 5.36 -5.70 7.49
C GLY A 248 6.74 -6.34 7.49
N GLY A 249 7.49 -6.10 8.57
CA GLY A 249 8.92 -6.46 8.62
C GLY A 249 9.19 -7.97 8.64
N GLY A 250 8.36 -8.75 9.32
CA GLY A 250 8.52 -10.21 9.41
C GLY A 250 8.31 -10.92 8.07
N ASN A 251 7.33 -10.48 7.30
CA ASN A 251 7.01 -11.09 6.01
C ASN A 251 8.07 -10.85 4.94
N LYS A 252 8.93 -9.84 5.09
CA LYS A 252 10.07 -9.62 4.20
C LYS A 252 11.12 -10.74 4.28
N VAL A 253 11.28 -11.35 5.44
CA VAL A 253 12.11 -12.55 5.59
C VAL A 253 11.49 -13.72 4.83
N VAL A 254 10.16 -13.89 4.96
CA VAL A 254 9.43 -14.92 4.21
C VAL A 254 9.54 -14.70 2.71
N MET A 255 9.46 -13.46 2.22
CA MET A 255 9.67 -13.13 0.81
C MET A 255 11.02 -13.64 0.27
N LEU A 256 12.10 -13.45 1.04
CA LEU A 256 13.43 -13.94 0.64
C LEU A 256 13.53 -15.48 0.69
N GLU A 257 12.87 -16.11 1.64
CA GLU A 257 12.80 -17.57 1.70
C GLU A 257 12.03 -18.17 0.51
N ASP A 258 10.90 -17.57 0.17
CA ASP A 258 10.09 -17.97 -0.97
C ASP A 258 10.84 -17.76 -2.30
N TYR A 259 11.61 -16.67 -2.43
CA TYR A 259 12.52 -16.47 -3.55
C TYR A 259 13.55 -17.58 -3.65
N LYS A 260 14.27 -17.91 -2.55
CA LYS A 260 15.28 -18.99 -2.52
C LYS A 260 14.69 -20.37 -2.83
N LYS A 261 13.42 -20.59 -2.48
CA LYS A 261 12.67 -21.82 -2.79
C LYS A 261 12.13 -21.84 -4.23
N GLY A 262 12.35 -20.77 -5.02
CA GLY A 262 11.90 -20.68 -6.42
C GLY A 262 10.40 -20.57 -6.60
N LYS A 263 9.68 -20.04 -5.61
CA LYS A 263 8.20 -19.97 -5.64
C LYS A 263 7.67 -18.88 -6.57
N PHE A 264 8.50 -17.92 -6.99
CA PHE A 264 8.05 -16.84 -7.86
C PHE A 264 8.11 -17.22 -9.34
N LYS A 265 7.01 -17.01 -10.04
CA LYS A 265 6.82 -17.46 -11.42
C LYS A 265 7.85 -16.88 -12.40
N TYR A 266 8.24 -15.62 -12.22
CA TYR A 266 9.11 -14.91 -13.14
C TYR A 266 10.48 -14.53 -12.58
N LEU A 267 10.74 -14.79 -11.31
CA LEU A 267 12.04 -14.59 -10.70
C LEU A 267 12.73 -15.93 -10.45
N LYS A 268 13.93 -16.09 -11.00
CA LYS A 268 14.78 -17.25 -10.70
C LYS A 268 15.82 -16.86 -9.65
N ALA A 269 16.01 -17.74 -8.64
CA ALA A 269 17.02 -17.58 -7.61
C ALA A 269 18.43 -17.83 -8.17
#